data_cbe7208e40c6533c24b0369a9cce1f00
#
_entry.id   cbe7208e40c6533c24b0369a9cce1f00
#
_cell.length_a   1.000
_cell.length_b   1.000
_cell.length_c   1.000
_cell.angle_alpha   90.00
_cell.angle_beta   90.00
_cell.angle_gamma   90.00
#
_symmetry.space_group_name_H-M   'P 1'
#
loop_
_entity.id
_entity.type
_entity.pdbx_description
1 polymer ?
#
loop_
_entity_poly.entity_id
_entity_poly.type
_entity_poly.pdbx_seq_one_letter_code
_entity_poly.pdbx_strand_id
1 'polypeptide(L)'
;MENWVLMVEANCTDEGRDSEFNRWYDEVHVPDVLSASGFKSAARYSIKDAVKDKGKYLAVYEIETDDIRRTMDAFTKHIEGKRAAGRWTDLLEIVSRRLCKVE
;
A
#
# COMPACT_ATOMS: atom_id res chain seq x y z
N MET A 1 5.08 0.96 -22.58
CA MET A 1 5.08 1.21 -21.12
C MET A 1 5.51 -0.02 -20.36
N GLU A 2 6.13 0.19 -19.23
CA GLU A 2 6.51 -0.90 -18.34
C GLU A 2 5.41 -1.14 -17.32
N ASN A 3 5.27 -2.38 -16.91
CA ASN A 3 4.34 -2.79 -15.86
C ASN A 3 5.12 -3.21 -14.62
N TRP A 4 4.71 -2.68 -13.48
CA TRP A 4 5.33 -2.94 -12.19
C TRP A 4 4.28 -3.31 -11.16
N VAL A 5 4.73 -3.95 -10.10
CA VAL A 5 3.88 -4.30 -8.96
C VAL A 5 4.55 -3.82 -7.69
N LEU A 6 3.82 -3.05 -6.89
CA LEU A 6 4.26 -2.66 -5.54
C LEU A 6 3.55 -3.55 -4.54
N MET A 7 4.31 -4.33 -3.78
CA MET A 7 3.78 -5.24 -2.76
C MET A 7 4.11 -4.69 -1.38
N VAL A 8 3.10 -4.51 -0.55
CA VAL A 8 3.26 -3.96 0.80
C VAL A 8 2.67 -4.92 1.81
N GLU A 9 3.52 -5.49 2.66
CA GLU A 9 3.06 -6.28 3.81
C GLU A 9 2.90 -5.36 5.01
N ALA A 10 1.80 -5.53 5.73
CA ALA A 10 1.47 -4.66 6.84
C ALA A 10 0.78 -5.40 7.97
N ASN A 11 0.83 -4.80 9.16
CA ASN A 11 0.10 -5.23 10.34
C ASN A 11 -0.71 -4.08 10.91
N CYS A 12 -1.74 -4.41 11.66
CA CYS A 12 -2.42 -3.45 12.51
C CYS A 12 -1.69 -3.42 13.85
N THR A 13 -1.36 -2.23 14.35
CA THR A 13 -0.63 -2.07 15.62
C THR A 13 -1.45 -2.46 16.83
N ASP A 14 -2.79 -2.56 16.69
CA ASP A 14 -3.72 -2.92 17.77
C ASP A 14 -4.71 -3.93 17.22
N GLU A 15 -4.53 -5.21 17.57
CA GLU A 15 -5.38 -6.29 17.07
C GLU A 15 -6.86 -6.10 17.44
N GLY A 16 -7.16 -5.45 18.54
CA GLY A 16 -8.53 -5.15 18.95
C GLY A 16 -9.22 -4.15 18.01
N ARG A 17 -8.45 -3.46 17.15
CA ARG A 17 -8.95 -2.47 16.21
C ARG A 17 -8.76 -2.90 14.75
N ASP A 18 -8.67 -4.18 14.53
CA ASP A 18 -8.40 -4.75 13.20
C ASP A 18 -9.48 -4.38 12.18
N SER A 19 -10.76 -4.39 12.59
CA SER A 19 -11.87 -3.99 11.72
C SER A 19 -11.76 -2.53 11.30
N GLU A 20 -11.40 -1.66 12.23
CA GLU A 20 -11.19 -0.23 11.95
C GLU A 20 -10.03 -0.05 10.97
N PHE A 21 -8.93 -0.76 11.18
CA PHE A 21 -7.76 -0.73 10.31
C PHE A 21 -8.11 -1.15 8.89
N ASN A 22 -8.82 -2.27 8.74
CA ASN A 22 -9.18 -2.77 7.41
C ASN A 22 -10.16 -1.85 6.69
N ARG A 23 -11.10 -1.24 7.43
CA ARG A 23 -12.01 -0.26 6.85
C ARG A 23 -11.25 0.96 6.35
N TRP A 24 -10.33 1.49 7.16
CA TRP A 24 -9.50 2.62 6.74
C TRP A 24 -8.70 2.27 5.50
N TYR A 25 -8.09 1.07 5.47
CA TYR A 25 -7.28 0.65 4.34
C TYR A 25 -8.10 0.61 3.06
N ASP A 26 -9.29 0.03 3.11
CA ASP A 26 -10.14 -0.14 1.94
C ASP A 26 -10.83 1.17 1.51
N GLU A 27 -11.28 1.97 2.45
CA GLU A 27 -12.10 3.16 2.16
C GLU A 27 -11.28 4.44 2.00
N VAL A 28 -10.10 4.52 2.61
CA VAL A 28 -9.28 5.73 2.58
C VAL A 28 -7.98 5.49 1.84
N HIS A 29 -7.17 4.53 2.30
CA HIS A 29 -5.80 4.38 1.82
C HIS A 29 -5.72 3.87 0.38
N VAL A 30 -6.44 2.82 0.05
CA VAL A 30 -6.43 2.28 -1.33
C VAL A 30 -6.89 3.33 -2.34
N PRO A 31 -8.01 4.05 -2.13
CA PRO A 31 -8.38 5.13 -3.04
C PRO A 31 -7.32 6.22 -3.14
N ASP A 32 -6.65 6.56 -2.03
CA ASP A 32 -5.60 7.57 -2.03
C ASP A 32 -4.40 7.10 -2.86
N VAL A 33 -4.01 5.83 -2.74
CA VAL A 33 -2.92 5.26 -3.54
C VAL A 33 -3.30 5.27 -5.02
N LEU A 34 -4.52 4.85 -5.35
CA LEU A 34 -4.97 4.77 -6.74
C LEU A 34 -5.13 6.14 -7.40
N SER A 35 -5.19 7.21 -6.63
CA SER A 35 -5.24 8.56 -7.18
C SER A 35 -3.86 9.05 -7.62
N ALA A 36 -2.79 8.32 -7.31
CA ALA A 36 -1.44 8.66 -7.76
C ALA A 36 -1.25 8.27 -9.22
N SER A 37 -0.49 9.10 -9.95
CA SER A 37 -0.22 8.86 -11.37
C SER A 37 0.49 7.52 -11.58
N GLY A 38 0.02 6.74 -12.55
CA GLY A 38 0.59 5.46 -12.92
C GLY A 38 0.02 4.26 -12.17
N PHE A 39 -0.65 4.47 -11.05
CA PHE A 39 -1.27 3.38 -10.28
C PHE A 39 -2.60 3.00 -10.92
N LYS A 40 -2.76 1.72 -11.26
CA LYS A 40 -3.90 1.23 -12.05
C LYS A 40 -4.90 0.42 -11.25
N SER A 41 -4.44 -0.42 -10.36
CA SER A 41 -5.32 -1.30 -9.58
C SER A 41 -4.69 -1.66 -8.26
N ALA A 42 -5.53 -2.15 -7.35
CA ALA A 42 -5.08 -2.62 -6.05
C ALA A 42 -5.86 -3.88 -5.68
N ALA A 43 -5.20 -4.80 -5.01
CA ALA A 43 -5.82 -5.96 -4.40
C ALA A 43 -5.24 -6.14 -3.01
N ARG A 44 -6.09 -6.53 -2.05
CA ARG A 44 -5.67 -6.78 -0.69
C ARG A 44 -5.92 -8.24 -0.33
N TYR A 45 -5.02 -8.78 0.47
CA TYR A 45 -5.04 -10.19 0.88
C TYR A 45 -4.78 -10.31 2.37
N SER A 46 -5.40 -11.31 3.00
CA SER A 46 -5.03 -11.77 4.34
C SER A 46 -4.03 -12.90 4.17
N ILE A 47 -2.91 -12.84 4.87
CA ILE A 47 -1.90 -13.89 4.81
C ILE A 47 -2.26 -14.92 5.87
N LYS A 48 -2.69 -16.13 5.46
CA LYS A 48 -3.21 -17.16 6.37
C LYS A 48 -2.13 -18.02 7.01
N ASP A 49 -0.98 -18.14 6.37
CA ASP A 49 0.17 -18.86 6.91
C ASP A 49 1.23 -17.90 7.45
N ALA A 50 0.78 -16.77 8.01
CA ALA A 50 1.68 -15.74 8.51
C ALA A 50 2.65 -16.30 9.53
N VAL A 51 3.94 -16.02 9.29
CA VAL A 51 5.01 -16.38 10.21
C VAL A 51 5.12 -15.29 11.27
N LYS A 52 5.55 -15.66 12.47
CA LYS A 52 5.79 -14.71 13.54
C LYS A 52 6.71 -13.57 13.04
N ASP A 53 6.38 -12.36 13.39
CA ASP A 53 7.11 -11.13 13.02
C ASP A 53 7.07 -10.78 11.54
N LYS A 54 6.13 -11.39 10.80
CA LYS A 54 5.84 -11.03 9.40
C LYS A 54 4.46 -10.40 9.29
N GLY A 55 4.17 -9.81 8.13
CA GLY A 55 2.90 -9.16 7.89
C GLY A 55 1.73 -10.12 7.85
N LYS A 56 0.57 -9.66 8.33
CA LYS A 56 -0.69 -10.40 8.26
C LYS A 56 -1.50 -10.03 7.04
N TYR A 57 -1.24 -8.88 6.46
CA TYR A 57 -1.96 -8.34 5.32
C TYR A 57 -1.00 -7.97 4.21
N LEU A 58 -1.44 -8.18 2.97
CA LEU A 58 -0.69 -7.86 1.78
C LEU A 58 -1.55 -6.97 0.88
N ALA A 59 -0.98 -5.86 0.43
CA ALA A 59 -1.58 -5.04 -0.61
C ALA A 59 -0.69 -5.13 -1.85
N VAL A 60 -1.31 -5.32 -3.01
CA VAL A 60 -0.61 -5.42 -4.29
C VAL A 60 -1.17 -4.35 -5.21
N TYR A 61 -0.32 -3.43 -5.64
CA TYR A 61 -0.70 -2.34 -6.54
C TYR A 61 -0.05 -2.54 -7.88
N GLU A 62 -0.85 -2.49 -8.96
CA GLU A 62 -0.33 -2.55 -10.31
C GLU A 62 -0.01 -1.13 -10.79
N ILE A 63 1.16 -0.96 -11.38
CA ILE A 63 1.66 0.33 -11.86
C ILE A 63 2.03 0.18 -13.33
N GLU A 64 1.62 1.14 -14.14
CA GLU A 64 2.01 1.23 -15.55
C GLU A 64 2.69 2.57 -15.76
N THR A 65 3.93 2.56 -16.23
CA THR A 65 4.70 3.79 -16.37
C THR A 65 5.85 3.62 -17.37
N ASP A 66 6.30 4.74 -17.94
CA ASP A 66 7.51 4.79 -18.76
C ASP A 66 8.75 5.05 -17.91
N ASP A 67 8.59 5.52 -16.68
CA ASP A 67 9.69 5.90 -15.80
C ASP A 67 9.30 5.61 -14.34
N ILE A 68 9.68 4.43 -13.87
CA ILE A 68 9.31 3.98 -12.53
C ILE A 68 9.91 4.86 -11.42
N ARG A 69 11.13 5.37 -11.61
CA ARG A 69 11.75 6.24 -10.61
C ARG A 69 10.94 7.52 -10.41
N ARG A 70 10.56 8.15 -11.50
CA ARG A 70 9.75 9.37 -11.46
C ARG A 70 8.39 9.09 -10.82
N THR A 71 7.78 7.96 -11.20
CA THR A 71 6.48 7.55 -10.65
C THR A 71 6.56 7.35 -9.15
N MET A 72 7.60 6.67 -8.66
CA MET A 72 7.74 6.40 -7.23
C MET A 72 8.10 7.66 -6.44
N ASP A 73 8.89 8.57 -7.01
CA ASP A 73 9.18 9.86 -6.37
C ASP A 73 7.91 10.69 -6.23
N ALA A 74 7.09 10.74 -7.28
CA ALA A 74 5.80 11.44 -7.24
C ALA A 74 4.84 10.78 -6.26
N PHE A 75 4.84 9.44 -6.21
CA PHE A 75 4.01 8.68 -5.27
C PHE A 75 4.37 9.01 -3.82
N THR A 76 5.66 9.06 -3.50
CA THR A 76 6.12 9.40 -2.15
C THR A 76 5.57 10.76 -1.72
N LYS A 77 5.68 11.76 -2.58
CA LYS A 77 5.14 13.11 -2.31
C LYS A 77 3.63 13.11 -2.19
N HIS A 78 2.96 12.33 -3.04
CA HIS A 78 1.51 12.20 -3.02
C HIS A 78 1.02 11.65 -1.68
N ILE A 79 1.66 10.58 -1.17
CA ILE A 79 1.30 9.97 0.10
C ILE A 79 1.65 10.90 1.27
N GLU A 80 2.77 11.61 1.22
CA GLU A 80 3.12 12.61 2.23
C GLU A 80 2.04 13.69 2.33
N GLY A 81 1.50 14.12 1.18
CA GLY A 81 0.39 15.07 1.14
C GLY A 81 -0.88 14.53 1.79
N LYS A 82 -1.22 13.26 1.56
CA LYS A 82 -2.37 12.61 2.18
C LYS A 82 -2.19 12.50 3.69
N ARG A 83 -0.98 12.15 4.12
CA ARG A 83 -0.64 12.07 5.54
C ARG A 83 -0.78 13.43 6.21
N ALA A 84 -0.26 14.49 5.59
CA ALA A 84 -0.37 15.87 6.09
C ALA A 84 -1.82 16.34 6.14
N ALA A 85 -2.69 15.81 5.27
CA ALA A 85 -4.12 16.13 5.24
C ALA A 85 -4.93 15.34 6.29
N GLY A 86 -4.27 14.58 7.16
CA GLY A 86 -4.95 13.83 8.21
C GLY A 86 -5.57 12.51 7.75
N ARG A 87 -5.19 12.02 6.59
CA ARG A 87 -5.75 10.78 6.02
C ARG A 87 -4.91 9.54 6.36
N TRP A 88 -4.13 9.61 7.42
CA TRP A 88 -3.27 8.53 7.87
C TRP A 88 -3.81 7.91 9.16
N THR A 89 -3.32 6.73 9.51
CA THR A 89 -3.64 6.11 10.79
C THR A 89 -2.39 5.56 11.46
N ASP A 90 -2.32 5.66 12.78
CA ASP A 90 -1.25 5.05 13.57
C ASP A 90 -1.38 3.54 13.67
N LEU A 91 -2.50 2.99 13.19
CA LEU A 91 -2.71 1.54 13.17
C LEU A 91 -1.87 0.83 12.12
N LEU A 92 -1.36 1.55 11.13
CA LEU A 92 -0.58 0.97 10.04
C LEU A 92 0.86 0.77 10.46
N GLU A 93 1.30 -0.49 10.42
CA GLU A 93 2.71 -0.84 10.54
C GLU A 93 3.13 -1.54 9.24
N ILE A 94 4.02 -0.90 8.49
CA ILE A 94 4.54 -1.50 7.26
C ILE A 94 5.69 -2.43 7.64
N VAL A 95 5.54 -3.70 7.30
CA VAL A 95 6.53 -4.75 7.59
C VAL A 95 7.57 -4.84 6.47
N SER A 96 7.10 -4.80 5.22
CA SER A 96 8.01 -4.85 4.06
C SER A 96 7.37 -4.21 2.83
N ARG A 97 8.21 -3.75 1.93
CA ARG A 97 7.80 -3.23 0.63
C ARG A 97 8.71 -3.83 -0.43
N ARG A 98 8.11 -4.25 -1.55
CA ARG A 98 8.86 -4.73 -2.71
C ARG A 98 8.30 -4.11 -3.96
N LEU A 99 9.19 -3.61 -4.81
CA LEU A 99 8.83 -3.10 -6.11
C LEU A 99 9.37 -4.09 -7.15
N CYS A 100 8.45 -4.73 -7.87
CA CYS A 100 8.80 -5.78 -8.82
C CYS A 100 8.39 -5.37 -10.22
N LYS A 101 9.29 -5.60 -11.19
CA LYS A 101 8.97 -5.37 -12.59
C LYS A 101 8.33 -6.64 -13.16
N VAL A 102 7.25 -6.48 -13.91
CA VAL A 102 6.60 -7.59 -14.60
C VAL A 102 7.46 -7.96 -15.79
N GLU A 103 7.88 -9.24 -15.87
CA GLU A 103 8.76 -9.74 -16.94
C GLU A 103 8.03 -10.21 -18.18
#